data_9bcaef719edd01b6246453aa0aef136e
#
_entry.id   9bcaef719edd01b6246453aa0aef136e
#
_cell.length_a   1.000
_cell.length_b   1.000
_cell.length_c   1.000
_cell.angle_alpha   90.00
_cell.angle_beta   90.00
_cell.angle_gamma   90.00
#
_symmetry.space_group_name_H-M   'P 1'
#
loop_
_entity.id
_entity.type
_entity.pdbx_description
1 polymer ?
#
loop_
_entity_poly.entity_id
_entity_poly.type
_entity_poly.pdbx_seq_one_letter_code
_entity_poly.pdbx_strand_id
1 'polypeptide(L)' 'DIHPGQEFNMVWEGRMDLRLGDKRFVLEPGDCIYFDANQPHCMRALDNVPMRFLAIIF' A
#
# COMPACT_ATOMS: atom_id res chain seq x y z
N ASP A 1 2.76 -10.65 -1.59
CA ASP A 1 4.00 -10.32 -2.26
C ASP A 1 5.11 -10.11 -1.25
N ILE A 2 6.31 -10.58 -1.54
CA ILE A 2 7.49 -10.42 -0.69
C ILE A 2 8.66 -10.11 -1.61
N HIS A 3 9.41 -9.05 -1.29
CA HIS A 3 10.63 -8.72 -2.02
C HIS A 3 11.61 -8.03 -1.08
N PRO A 4 12.93 -8.13 -1.34
CA PRO A 4 13.91 -7.46 -0.48
C PRO A 4 13.81 -5.94 -0.64
N GLY A 5 14.18 -5.24 0.44
CA GLY A 5 14.23 -3.79 0.43
C GLY A 5 13.03 -3.17 1.11
N GLN A 6 12.75 -1.94 0.72
CA GLN A 6 11.73 -1.12 1.35
C GLN A 6 10.83 -0.53 0.29
N GLU A 7 9.63 -0.17 0.72
CA GLU A 7 8.63 0.39 -0.19
C GLU A 7 7.96 1.60 0.44
N PHE A 8 7.74 2.62 -0.38
CA PHE A 8 6.96 3.80 -0.03
C PHE A 8 5.75 3.87 -0.96
N ASN A 9 4.57 4.03 -0.38
CA ASN A 9 3.33 4.22 -1.14
C ASN A 9 2.64 5.51 -0.74
N MET A 10 2.08 6.20 -1.72
CA MET A 10 1.22 7.35 -1.50
C MET A 10 -0.02 7.22 -2.37
N VAL A 11 -1.20 7.23 -1.75
CA VAL A 11 -2.46 7.17 -2.48
C VAL A 11 -2.86 8.57 -2.90
N TRP A 12 -3.28 8.76 -4.15
CA TRP A 12 -3.82 10.04 -4.56
C TRP A 12 -5.22 9.94 -5.14
N GLU A 13 -5.73 8.76 -5.42
CA GLU A 13 -7.09 8.57 -5.91
C GLU A 13 -7.63 7.24 -5.41
N GLY A 14 -8.87 7.21 -4.94
CA GLY A 14 -9.47 6.02 -4.38
C GLY A 14 -8.96 5.72 -2.99
N ARG A 15 -9.28 4.53 -2.47
CA ARG A 15 -8.81 4.08 -1.16
C ARG A 15 -8.11 2.74 -1.29
N MET A 16 -7.05 2.57 -0.52
CA MET A 16 -6.24 1.37 -0.53
C MET A 16 -6.43 0.57 0.75
N ASP A 17 -6.70 -0.72 0.61
CA ASP A 17 -6.60 -1.69 1.69
C ASP A 17 -5.20 -2.29 1.60
N LEU A 18 -4.33 -1.91 2.52
CA LEU A 18 -2.96 -2.42 2.57
C LEU A 18 -2.82 -3.40 3.71
N ARG A 19 -2.37 -4.60 3.39
CA ARG A 19 -2.09 -5.63 4.40
C ARG A 19 -0.59 -5.84 4.50
N LEU A 20 -0.08 -5.75 5.72
CA LEU A 20 1.33 -5.93 6.04
C LEU A 20 1.45 -6.98 7.14
N GLY A 21 1.91 -8.19 6.78
CA GLY A 21 1.94 -9.28 7.73
C GLY A 21 0.54 -9.57 8.22
N ASP A 22 0.32 -9.45 9.52
CA ASP A 22 -1.00 -9.63 10.14
C ASP A 22 -1.76 -8.32 10.39
N LYS A 23 -1.24 -7.20 9.90
CA LYS A 23 -1.83 -5.87 10.09
C LYS A 23 -2.53 -5.40 8.83
N ARG A 24 -3.51 -4.53 9.03
CA ARG A 24 -4.27 -3.94 7.94
C ARG A 24 -4.37 -2.44 8.13
N PHE A 25 -4.14 -1.71 7.03
CA PHE A 25 -4.26 -0.25 7.02
C PHE A 25 -5.17 0.16 5.86
N VAL A 26 -6.02 1.14 6.12
CA VAL A 26 -6.83 1.76 5.05
C VAL A 26 -6.27 3.14 4.81
N LEU A 27 -5.83 3.39 3.57
CA LEU A 27 -5.22 4.66 3.16
C LEU A 27 -6.19 5.44 2.30
N GLU A 28 -6.36 6.71 2.65
CA GLU A 28 -7.17 7.67 1.90
C GLU A 28 -6.28 8.48 0.97
N PRO A 29 -6.84 9.20 -0.02
CA PRO A 29 -6.03 10.09 -0.85
C PRO A 29 -5.21 11.07 -0.01
N GLY A 30 -3.92 11.14 -0.30
CA GLY A 30 -2.97 11.94 0.44
C GLY A 30 -2.21 11.19 1.53
N ASP A 31 -2.69 10.01 1.91
CA ASP A 31 -1.99 9.20 2.92
C ASP A 31 -0.77 8.52 2.31
N CYS A 32 0.26 8.39 3.13
CA CYS A 32 1.51 7.74 2.77
C CYS A 32 1.84 6.66 3.78
N ILE A 33 2.58 5.66 3.32
CA ILE A 33 3.13 4.64 4.20
C ILE A 33 4.50 4.22 3.69
N TYR A 34 5.39 3.93 4.61
CA TYR A 34 6.73 3.46 4.33
C TYR A 34 6.94 2.18 5.14
N PHE A 35 7.35 1.10 4.50
CA PHE A 35 7.43 -0.17 5.18
C PHE A 35 8.54 -1.07 4.61
N ASP A 36 8.94 -2.05 5.42
CA ASP A 36 9.88 -3.10 5.03
C ASP A 36 9.14 -4.10 4.14
N ALA A 37 9.58 -4.22 2.89
CA ALA A 37 8.94 -5.07 1.90
C ALA A 37 9.27 -6.56 2.07
N ASN A 38 10.13 -6.92 3.01
CA ASN A 38 10.45 -8.32 3.30
C ASN A 38 9.31 -9.07 3.97
N GLN A 39 8.32 -8.36 4.51
CA GLN A 39 7.14 -9.00 5.06
C GLN A 39 6.08 -9.17 3.99
N PRO A 40 5.19 -10.17 4.10
CA PRO A 40 4.10 -10.31 3.15
C PRO A 40 3.27 -9.06 3.10
N HIS A 41 2.96 -8.58 1.90
CA HIS A 41 2.15 -7.38 1.74
C HIS A 41 1.27 -7.49 0.50
N CYS A 42 0.13 -6.84 0.56
CA CYS A 42 -0.88 -6.91 -0.48
C CYS A 42 -1.69 -5.61 -0.47
N MET A 43 -1.96 -5.07 -1.64
CA MET A 43 -2.72 -3.84 -1.80
C MET A 43 -3.94 -4.11 -2.66
N ARG A 44 -5.06 -3.52 -2.29
CA ARG A 44 -6.32 -3.74 -2.97
C ARG A 44 -7.15 -2.47 -2.96
N ALA A 45 -7.83 -2.18 -4.09
CA ALA A 45 -8.76 -1.08 -4.15
C ALA A 45 -10.03 -1.42 -3.35
N LEU A 46 -10.57 -0.42 -2.67
CA LEU A 46 -11.82 -0.55 -1.91
C LEU A 46 -12.98 0.05 -2.68
N ASP A 47 -14.21 -0.28 -2.24
CA ASP A 47 -15.45 0.36 -2.70
C ASP A 47 -15.74 0.19 -4.20
N ASN A 48 -15.11 -0.76 -4.87
CA ASN A 48 -15.22 -0.94 -6.32
C ASN A 48 -14.83 0.34 -7.09
N VAL A 49 -13.95 1.14 -6.51
CA VAL A 49 -13.48 2.38 -7.11
C VAL A 49 -12.02 2.18 -7.50
N PRO A 50 -11.62 2.54 -8.72
CA PRO A 50 -10.21 2.45 -9.11
C PRO A 50 -9.33 3.25 -8.16
N MET A 51 -8.16 2.69 -7.89
CA MET A 51 -7.19 3.28 -7.00
C MET A 51 -5.95 3.67 -7.80
N ARG A 52 -5.42 4.87 -7.52
CA ARG A 52 -4.15 5.32 -8.08
C ARG A 52 -3.21 5.65 -6.95
N PHE A 53 -2.01 5.14 -7.05
CA PHE A 53 -1.00 5.38 -6.02
C PHE A 53 0.39 5.35 -6.63
N LEU A 54 1.31 6.04 -5.97
CA LEU A 54 2.73 6.01 -6.29
C LEU A 54 3.37 4.93 -5.43
N ALA A 55 4.16 4.08 -6.03
CA ALA A 55 4.96 3.10 -5.30
C ALA A 55 6.43 3.29 -5.67
N ILE A 56 7.26 3.46 -4.65
CA ILE A 56 8.71 3.56 -4.82
C ILE A 56 9.32 2.39 -4.07
N ILE A 57 10.08 1.57 -4.77
CA ILE A 57 10.71 0.38 -4.21
C ILE A 57 12.21 0.56 -4.27
N PHE A 58 12.90 0.34 -3.14
CA PHE A 58 14.34 0.53 -3.07
C PHE A 58 15.02 -0.36 -2.02
#